data_727c646609201301a2857c929fbbd0c2
#
_entry.id   727c646609201301a2857c929fbbd0c2
#
_cell.length_a   1.000
_cell.length_b   1.000
_cell.length_c   1.000
_cell.angle_alpha   90.00
_cell.angle_beta   90.00
_cell.angle_gamma   90.00
#
_symmetry.space_group_name_H-M   'P 1'
#
loop_
_entity.id
_entity.type
_entity.pdbx_description
1 polymer ?
#
loop_
_entity_poly.entity_id
_entity_poly.type
_entity_poly.pdbx_seq_one_letter_code
_entity_poly.pdbx_strand_id
1 'polypeptide(L)'
;DVMKLENEAYAENMKNLNFISEKVLDIRTQVDNLLDFSIAGSQRPIELDASMDVEYIFGDYLSDVCAQLMKSNYEVDAEGISFKQVKVAVNMAFLTRIFSNLTDNIYKYADNKKPVVMKTAFTKKTFSVEIGNGVCDNKTLLKSAGIGLKSVDAMMQRMNGSMSFKREHGKFWVKLEFPIV
;
A
#
# COMPACT_ATOMS: atom_id res chain seq x y z
N ASP A 1 27.06 6.71 -41.72
CA ASP A 1 27.20 5.46 -40.91
C ASP A 1 27.60 5.72 -39.45
N VAL A 2 28.60 6.60 -39.17
CA VAL A 2 29.05 6.88 -37.77
C VAL A 2 27.92 7.47 -36.92
N MET A 3 27.22 8.52 -37.41
CA MET A 3 26.09 9.12 -36.67
C MET A 3 24.93 8.13 -36.36
N LYS A 4 24.73 7.13 -37.21
CA LYS A 4 23.72 6.11 -36.98
C LYS A 4 24.13 5.16 -35.84
N LEU A 5 25.39 4.74 -35.82
CA LEU A 5 25.97 3.92 -34.75
C LEU A 5 26.02 4.66 -33.42
N GLU A 6 26.34 5.97 -33.41
CA GLU A 6 26.31 6.77 -32.18
C GLU A 6 24.88 6.93 -31.63
N ASN A 7 23.87 7.11 -32.47
CA ASN A 7 22.47 7.19 -32.04
C ASN A 7 21.96 5.85 -31.51
N GLU A 8 22.33 4.72 -32.10
CA GLU A 8 21.99 3.40 -31.63
C GLU A 8 22.64 3.11 -30.26
N ALA A 9 23.93 3.43 -30.10
CA ALA A 9 24.64 3.28 -28.82
C ALA A 9 24.04 4.21 -27.73
N TYR A 10 23.65 5.43 -28.08
CA TYR A 10 22.99 6.34 -27.15
C TYR A 10 21.64 5.81 -26.70
N ALA A 11 20.82 5.29 -27.61
CA ALA A 11 19.52 4.72 -27.29
C ALA A 11 19.64 3.47 -26.39
N GLU A 12 20.64 2.63 -26.65
CA GLU A 12 20.93 1.46 -25.81
C GLU A 12 21.40 1.86 -24.40
N ASN A 13 22.29 2.84 -24.31
CA ASN A 13 22.75 3.38 -23.02
C ASN A 13 21.60 3.98 -22.21
N MET A 14 20.70 4.73 -22.84
CA MET A 14 19.50 5.29 -22.18
C MET A 14 18.58 4.18 -21.67
N LYS A 15 18.39 3.12 -22.45
CA LYS A 15 17.62 1.96 -22.04
C LYS A 15 18.23 1.25 -20.82
N ASN A 16 19.56 1.09 -20.83
CA ASN A 16 20.29 0.50 -19.71
C ASN A 16 20.23 1.38 -18.45
N LEU A 17 20.36 2.70 -18.59
CA LEU A 17 20.23 3.65 -17.48
C LEU A 17 18.83 3.61 -16.87
N ASN A 18 17.78 3.56 -17.68
CA ASN A 18 16.41 3.43 -17.20
C ASN A 18 16.20 2.12 -16.46
N PHE A 19 16.72 1.01 -16.99
CA PHE A 19 16.66 -0.29 -16.31
C PHE A 19 17.40 -0.28 -14.97
N ILE A 20 18.60 0.30 -14.91
CA ILE A 20 19.38 0.42 -13.66
C ILE A 20 18.60 1.29 -12.65
N SER A 21 18.06 2.42 -13.09
CA SER A 21 17.26 3.31 -12.22
C SER A 21 16.05 2.60 -11.64
N GLU A 22 15.33 1.81 -12.45
CA GLU A 22 14.21 0.99 -12.00
C GLU A 22 14.65 -0.04 -10.95
N LYS A 23 15.77 -0.73 -11.18
CA LYS A 23 16.32 -1.70 -10.23
C LYS A 23 16.79 -1.08 -8.92
N VAL A 24 17.37 0.11 -8.97
CA VAL A 24 17.76 0.86 -7.75
C VAL A 24 16.53 1.23 -6.93
N LEU A 25 15.45 1.67 -7.56
CA LEU A 25 14.19 1.95 -6.87
C LEU A 25 13.58 0.69 -6.25
N ASP A 26 13.63 -0.45 -6.95
CA ASP A 26 13.18 -1.73 -6.43
C ASP A 26 13.97 -2.16 -5.18
N ILE A 27 15.31 -2.06 -5.24
CA ILE A 27 16.19 -2.40 -4.11
C ILE A 27 15.91 -1.48 -2.93
N ARG A 28 15.79 -0.17 -3.15
CA ARG A 28 15.43 0.80 -2.11
C ARG A 28 14.12 0.41 -1.43
N THR A 29 13.08 0.12 -2.21
CA THR A 29 11.78 -0.31 -1.66
C THR A 29 11.90 -1.59 -0.83
N GLN A 30 12.74 -2.56 -1.27
CA GLN A 30 12.96 -3.79 -0.51
C GLN A 30 13.70 -3.53 0.81
N VAL A 31 14.69 -2.65 0.81
CA VAL A 31 15.43 -2.24 2.02
C VAL A 31 14.49 -1.52 3.00
N ASP A 32 13.67 -0.59 2.52
CA ASP A 32 12.69 0.11 3.32
C ASP A 32 11.69 -0.87 3.97
N ASN A 33 11.18 -1.83 3.19
CA ASN A 33 10.30 -2.89 3.70
C ASN A 33 10.97 -3.79 4.76
N LEU A 34 12.26 -4.11 4.60
CA LEU A 34 13.01 -4.90 5.57
C LEU A 34 13.23 -4.11 6.88
N LEU A 35 13.53 -2.81 6.77
CA LEU A 35 13.65 -1.91 7.91
C LEU A 35 12.30 -1.82 8.64
N ASP A 36 11.22 -1.63 7.92
CA ASP A 36 9.86 -1.57 8.49
C ASP A 36 9.49 -2.86 9.21
N PHE A 37 9.80 -4.01 8.59
CA PHE A 37 9.60 -5.30 9.23
C PHE A 37 10.44 -5.46 10.50
N SER A 38 11.70 -5.02 10.47
CA SER A 38 12.59 -5.04 11.65
C SER A 38 12.08 -4.13 12.78
N ILE A 39 11.62 -2.92 12.44
CA ILE A 39 11.04 -1.97 13.40
C ILE A 39 9.73 -2.53 13.97
N ALA A 40 8.86 -3.05 13.10
CA ALA A 40 7.59 -3.64 13.51
C ALA A 40 7.78 -4.91 14.35
N GLY A 41 8.78 -5.73 14.05
CA GLY A 41 9.14 -6.94 14.83
C GLY A 41 9.92 -6.65 16.12
N SER A 42 10.36 -5.41 16.36
CA SER A 42 11.07 -5.08 17.60
C SER A 42 10.15 -5.18 18.80
N GLN A 43 10.65 -5.71 19.93
CA GLN A 43 9.88 -5.80 21.19
C GLN A 43 9.79 -4.45 21.95
N ARG A 44 10.32 -3.37 21.39
CA ARG A 44 10.23 -2.04 22.02
C ARG A 44 8.78 -1.58 22.05
N PRO A 45 8.27 -1.09 23.18
CA PRO A 45 6.94 -0.49 23.22
C PRO A 45 6.83 0.61 22.16
N ILE A 46 5.69 0.68 21.47
CA ILE A 46 5.35 1.85 20.66
C ILE A 46 4.39 2.72 21.45
N GLU A 47 4.56 4.00 21.34
CA GLU A 47 3.56 4.95 21.80
C GLU A 47 2.49 5.06 20.71
N LEU A 48 1.25 4.84 21.10
CA LEU A 48 0.10 5.18 20.27
C LEU A 48 -0.16 6.68 20.48
N ASP A 49 -0.50 7.35 19.41
CA ASP A 49 -0.94 8.74 19.50
C ASP A 49 -2.27 8.83 20.27
N ALA A 50 -2.63 10.01 20.72
CA ALA A 50 -3.92 10.22 21.38
C ALA A 50 -5.06 9.72 20.50
N SER A 51 -6.09 9.13 21.11
CA SER A 51 -7.25 8.64 20.36
C SER A 51 -7.91 9.78 19.59
N MET A 52 -8.08 9.60 18.28
CA MET A 52 -8.61 10.59 17.35
C MET A 52 -9.79 10.02 16.57
N ASP A 53 -10.62 10.91 16.05
CA ASP A 53 -11.74 10.54 15.20
C ASP A 53 -11.27 9.86 13.90
N VAL A 54 -11.94 8.79 13.49
CA VAL A 54 -11.56 8.03 12.29
C VAL A 54 -11.66 8.87 11.02
N GLU A 55 -12.62 9.78 10.93
CA GLU A 55 -12.76 10.65 9.77
C GLU A 55 -11.57 11.60 9.64
N TYR A 56 -11.13 12.16 10.76
CA TYR A 56 -9.97 13.05 10.78
C TYR A 56 -8.69 12.35 10.32
N ILE A 57 -8.45 11.10 10.77
CA ILE A 57 -7.25 10.36 10.42
C ILE A 57 -7.37 9.79 9.00
N PHE A 58 -8.38 8.96 8.78
CA PHE A 58 -8.47 8.14 7.57
C PHE A 58 -9.02 8.89 6.36
N GLY A 59 -9.75 10.00 6.58
CA GLY A 59 -10.20 10.89 5.52
C GLY A 59 -9.04 11.42 4.69
N ASP A 60 -8.01 11.95 5.34
CA ASP A 60 -6.81 12.46 4.68
C ASP A 60 -6.03 11.34 3.97
N TYR A 61 -5.73 10.22 4.67
CA TYR A 61 -4.99 9.11 4.06
C TYR A 61 -5.70 8.51 2.85
N LEU A 62 -7.01 8.27 2.93
CA LEU A 62 -7.76 7.69 1.81
C LEU A 62 -7.89 8.68 0.65
N SER A 63 -8.06 9.98 0.94
CA SER A 63 -8.05 11.03 -0.08
C SER A 63 -6.72 11.11 -0.81
N ASP A 64 -5.61 11.07 -0.08
CA ASP A 64 -4.27 11.10 -0.66
C ASP A 64 -4.01 9.87 -1.54
N VAL A 65 -4.37 8.68 -1.08
CA VAL A 65 -4.25 7.45 -1.88
C VAL A 65 -5.10 7.54 -3.15
N CYS A 66 -6.36 8.00 -3.05
CA CYS A 66 -7.21 8.21 -4.23
C CYS A 66 -6.55 9.18 -5.21
N ALA A 67 -6.06 10.33 -4.75
CA ALA A 67 -5.42 11.34 -5.61
C ALA A 67 -4.16 10.78 -6.30
N GLN A 68 -3.31 10.05 -5.59
CA GLN A 68 -2.11 9.43 -6.13
C GLN A 68 -2.43 8.38 -7.21
N LEU A 69 -3.42 7.51 -6.96
CA LEU A 69 -3.86 6.49 -7.91
C LEU A 69 -4.47 7.11 -9.17
N MET A 70 -5.35 8.11 -9.02
CA MET A 70 -5.96 8.83 -10.15
C MET A 70 -4.90 9.54 -11.01
N LYS A 71 -3.89 10.16 -10.37
CA LYS A 71 -2.75 10.77 -11.06
C LYS A 71 -1.94 9.76 -11.87
N SER A 72 -1.93 8.51 -11.44
CA SER A 72 -1.26 7.39 -12.11
C SER A 72 -2.18 6.61 -13.07
N ASN A 73 -3.29 7.22 -13.49
CA ASN A 73 -4.29 6.67 -14.42
C ASN A 73 -4.99 5.38 -13.94
N TYR A 74 -5.16 5.22 -12.62
CA TYR A 74 -6.07 4.21 -12.08
C TYR A 74 -7.47 4.82 -11.92
N GLU A 75 -8.48 4.07 -12.26
CA GLU A 75 -9.85 4.34 -11.84
C GLU A 75 -10.01 3.95 -10.37
N VAL A 76 -10.64 4.81 -9.56
CA VAL A 76 -10.86 4.57 -8.13
C VAL A 76 -12.33 4.64 -7.81
N ASP A 77 -12.86 3.57 -7.24
CA ASP A 77 -14.21 3.49 -6.67
C ASP A 77 -14.10 3.65 -5.15
N ALA A 78 -14.50 4.81 -4.65
CA ALA A 78 -14.50 5.18 -3.24
C ALA A 78 -15.92 5.37 -2.67
N GLU A 79 -16.98 4.95 -3.38
CA GLU A 79 -18.37 5.11 -2.94
C GLU A 79 -18.67 4.34 -1.64
N GLY A 80 -17.89 3.30 -1.34
CA GLY A 80 -18.00 2.54 -0.11
C GLY A 80 -17.34 3.18 1.11
N ILE A 81 -16.76 4.38 1.00
CA ILE A 81 -16.17 5.10 2.14
C ILE A 81 -17.25 5.87 2.88
N SER A 82 -17.39 5.59 4.16
CA SER A 82 -18.25 6.34 5.08
C SER A 82 -17.62 6.41 6.46
N PHE A 83 -17.83 7.47 7.19
CA PHE A 83 -17.29 7.67 8.53
C PHE A 83 -18.40 7.80 9.56
N LYS A 84 -18.07 7.43 10.80
CA LYS A 84 -18.91 7.60 11.99
C LYS A 84 -18.07 8.27 13.06
N GLN A 85 -18.72 8.93 13.99
CA GLN A 85 -18.06 9.55 15.16
C GLN A 85 -17.57 8.48 16.14
N VAL A 86 -16.49 7.80 15.77
CA VAL A 86 -15.79 6.83 16.62
C VAL A 86 -14.31 7.16 16.60
N LYS A 87 -13.60 6.78 17.66
CA LYS A 87 -12.18 7.06 17.83
C LYS A 87 -11.37 5.79 17.77
N VAL A 88 -10.15 5.91 17.28
CA VAL A 88 -9.13 4.87 17.30
C VAL A 88 -7.82 5.44 17.82
N ALA A 89 -7.00 4.62 18.44
CA ALA A 89 -5.64 4.96 18.84
C ALA A 89 -4.67 4.25 17.88
N VAL A 90 -3.86 5.03 17.17
CA VAL A 90 -2.94 4.53 16.15
C VAL A 90 -1.57 5.17 16.32
N ASN A 91 -0.57 4.67 15.63
CA ASN A 91 0.70 5.37 15.44
C ASN A 91 0.74 5.92 14.02
N MET A 92 0.79 7.25 13.87
CA MET A 92 0.69 7.94 12.58
C MET A 92 1.85 7.57 11.64
N ALA A 93 3.07 7.36 12.17
CA ALA A 93 4.19 6.93 11.37
C ALA A 93 3.97 5.51 10.79
N PHE A 94 3.34 4.63 11.55
CA PHE A 94 2.96 3.30 11.05
C PHE A 94 1.86 3.38 10.01
N LEU A 95 0.84 4.22 10.20
CA LEU A 95 -0.21 4.42 9.19
C LEU A 95 0.38 4.91 7.87
N THR A 96 1.25 5.91 7.90
CA THR A 96 1.92 6.42 6.69
C THR A 96 2.63 5.28 5.94
N ARG A 97 3.37 4.43 6.65
CA ARG A 97 4.08 3.29 6.06
C ARG A 97 3.13 2.21 5.54
N ILE A 98 2.05 1.91 6.27
CA ILE A 98 1.03 0.96 5.84
C ILE A 98 0.42 1.40 4.51
N PHE A 99 -0.07 2.64 4.43
CA PHE A 99 -0.70 3.13 3.21
C PHE A 99 0.30 3.25 2.05
N SER A 100 1.55 3.66 2.29
CA SER A 100 2.61 3.63 1.27
C SER A 100 2.84 2.20 0.75
N ASN A 101 3.01 1.21 1.64
CA ASN A 101 3.19 -0.19 1.24
C ASN A 101 2.01 -0.73 0.42
N LEU A 102 0.77 -0.38 0.79
CA LEU A 102 -0.41 -0.82 0.04
C LEU A 102 -0.51 -0.15 -1.33
N THR A 103 -0.20 1.14 -1.42
CA THR A 103 -0.18 1.91 -2.68
C THR A 103 0.90 1.37 -3.62
N ASP A 104 2.10 1.10 -3.12
CA ASP A 104 3.19 0.50 -3.89
C ASP A 104 2.82 -0.90 -4.41
N ASN A 105 2.09 -1.69 -3.62
CA ASN A 105 1.57 -2.97 -4.07
C ASN A 105 0.57 -2.82 -5.20
N ILE A 106 -0.30 -1.81 -5.14
CA ILE A 106 -1.23 -1.51 -6.24
C ILE A 106 -0.45 -1.16 -7.51
N TYR A 107 0.53 -0.25 -7.44
CA TYR A 107 1.34 0.12 -8.61
C TYR A 107 2.07 -1.07 -9.24
N LYS A 108 2.55 -2.00 -8.42
CA LYS A 108 3.33 -3.16 -8.89
C LYS A 108 2.46 -4.27 -9.46
N TYR A 109 1.24 -4.46 -8.96
CA TYR A 109 0.50 -5.69 -9.18
C TYR A 109 -0.93 -5.52 -9.70
N ALA A 110 -1.48 -4.31 -9.64
CA ALA A 110 -2.84 -4.09 -10.08
C ALA A 110 -2.95 -4.01 -11.61
N ASP A 111 -4.04 -4.56 -12.11
CA ASP A 111 -4.51 -4.33 -13.47
C ASP A 111 -5.17 -2.94 -13.53
N ASN A 112 -4.52 -1.97 -14.19
CA ASN A 112 -5.01 -0.60 -14.29
C ASN A 112 -6.28 -0.45 -15.15
N LYS A 113 -6.73 -1.52 -15.81
CA LYS A 113 -8.01 -1.56 -16.54
C LYS A 113 -9.20 -1.85 -15.64
N LYS A 114 -8.96 -2.15 -14.37
CA LYS A 114 -9.98 -2.44 -13.38
C LYS A 114 -9.89 -1.44 -12.24
N PRO A 115 -11.04 -0.95 -11.73
CA PRO A 115 -11.02 0.04 -10.66
C PRO A 115 -10.41 -0.52 -9.38
N VAL A 116 -9.65 0.33 -8.69
CA VAL A 116 -9.28 0.13 -7.30
C VAL A 116 -10.48 0.52 -6.44
N VAL A 117 -10.96 -0.40 -5.62
CA VAL A 117 -12.14 -0.20 -4.78
C VAL A 117 -11.69 0.06 -3.36
N MET A 118 -12.21 1.11 -2.74
CA MET A 118 -11.96 1.45 -1.34
C MET A 118 -13.27 1.54 -0.58
N LYS A 119 -13.31 0.96 0.60
CA LYS A 119 -14.48 1.01 1.47
C LYS A 119 -14.10 0.95 2.93
N THR A 120 -14.97 1.48 3.76
CA THR A 120 -14.87 1.41 5.21
C THR A 120 -16.05 0.65 5.80
N ALA A 121 -15.85 0.03 6.95
CA ALA A 121 -16.93 -0.63 7.67
C ALA A 121 -16.73 -0.51 9.18
N PHE A 122 -17.82 -0.70 9.90
CA PHE A 122 -17.86 -0.59 11.37
C PHE A 122 -18.54 -1.79 11.97
N THR A 123 -17.95 -2.31 13.03
CA THR A 123 -18.62 -3.20 13.98
C THR A 123 -18.82 -2.48 15.31
N LYS A 124 -19.31 -3.18 16.34
CA LYS A 124 -19.39 -2.60 17.69
C LYS A 124 -18.02 -2.34 18.32
N LYS A 125 -16.94 -2.97 17.81
CA LYS A 125 -15.61 -2.95 18.43
C LYS A 125 -14.51 -2.51 17.50
N THR A 126 -14.75 -2.50 16.19
CA THR A 126 -13.71 -2.24 15.20
C THR A 126 -14.19 -1.29 14.11
N PHE A 127 -13.29 -0.46 13.65
CA PHE A 127 -13.32 0.24 12.37
C PHE A 127 -12.44 -0.51 11.38
N SER A 128 -12.84 -0.62 10.13
CA SER A 128 -12.02 -1.26 9.10
C SER A 128 -11.95 -0.46 7.82
N VAL A 129 -10.78 -0.55 7.16
CA VAL A 129 -10.53 -0.07 5.81
C VAL A 129 -10.24 -1.27 4.93
N GLU A 130 -10.94 -1.39 3.81
CA GLU A 130 -10.71 -2.40 2.80
C GLU A 130 -10.30 -1.76 1.48
N ILE A 131 -9.22 -2.26 0.88
CA ILE A 131 -8.72 -1.84 -0.43
C ILE A 131 -8.64 -3.08 -1.32
N GLY A 132 -9.30 -3.00 -2.48
CA GLY A 132 -9.34 -4.08 -3.45
C GLY A 132 -8.90 -3.63 -4.83
N ASN A 133 -8.04 -4.39 -5.49
CA ASN A 133 -7.60 -4.11 -6.84
C ASN A 133 -7.72 -5.34 -7.75
N GLY A 134 -7.94 -5.12 -9.04
CA GLY A 134 -7.83 -6.16 -10.05
C GLY A 134 -6.40 -6.70 -10.12
N VAL A 135 -6.22 -7.98 -10.39
CA VAL A 135 -4.90 -8.61 -10.52
C VAL A 135 -4.68 -9.02 -11.96
N CYS A 136 -3.47 -8.76 -12.49
CA CYS A 136 -3.06 -9.34 -13.75
C CYS A 136 -2.85 -10.86 -13.59
N ASP A 137 -3.27 -11.67 -14.58
CA ASP A 137 -3.18 -13.14 -14.51
C ASP A 137 -1.75 -13.72 -14.62
N ASN A 138 -0.73 -12.88 -14.64
CA ASN A 138 0.66 -13.33 -14.73
C ASN A 138 1.10 -14.03 -13.43
N LYS A 139 1.34 -15.33 -13.52
CA LYS A 139 1.77 -16.24 -12.44
C LYS A 139 3.06 -15.84 -11.70
N THR A 140 3.78 -14.85 -12.16
CA THR A 140 5.07 -14.40 -11.60
C THR A 140 4.93 -13.55 -10.33
N LEU A 141 3.72 -13.10 -10.01
CA LEU A 141 3.44 -12.13 -8.93
C LEU A 141 3.48 -12.70 -7.50
N LEU A 142 3.48 -14.01 -7.34
CA LEU A 142 3.37 -14.64 -6.01
C LEU A 142 4.68 -14.68 -5.22
N LYS A 143 5.84 -14.42 -5.82
CA LYS A 143 7.13 -14.55 -5.14
C LYS A 143 7.62 -13.29 -4.42
N SER A 144 7.15 -12.10 -4.76
CA SER A 144 7.64 -10.84 -4.18
C SER A 144 6.70 -10.17 -3.17
N ALA A 145 5.42 -10.55 -3.11
CA ALA A 145 4.41 -9.95 -2.23
C ALA A 145 4.60 -10.22 -0.71
N GLY A 146 5.64 -10.96 -0.34
CA GLY A 146 5.75 -11.49 1.02
C GLY A 146 6.18 -10.46 2.08
N ILE A 147 7.10 -9.55 1.78
CA ILE A 147 7.75 -8.71 2.80
C ILE A 147 6.88 -7.50 3.15
N GLY A 148 6.35 -6.79 2.16
CA GLY A 148 5.51 -5.60 2.40
C GLY A 148 4.25 -5.90 3.21
N LEU A 149 3.52 -6.97 2.87
CA LEU A 149 2.33 -7.37 3.64
C LEU A 149 2.67 -7.89 5.04
N LYS A 150 3.79 -8.58 5.22
CA LYS A 150 4.27 -8.99 6.55
C LYS A 150 4.62 -7.77 7.41
N SER A 151 5.22 -6.74 6.82
CA SER A 151 5.49 -5.49 7.50
C SER A 151 4.21 -4.77 7.91
N VAL A 152 3.21 -4.72 7.02
CA VAL A 152 1.88 -4.17 7.33
C VAL A 152 1.23 -4.93 8.49
N ASP A 153 1.22 -6.27 8.44
CA ASP A 153 0.64 -7.09 9.52
C ASP A 153 1.33 -6.84 10.86
N ALA A 154 2.66 -6.81 10.88
CA ALA A 154 3.42 -6.55 12.09
C ALA A 154 3.14 -5.15 12.66
N MET A 155 3.02 -4.11 11.84
CA MET A 155 2.63 -2.76 12.27
C MET A 155 1.21 -2.72 12.82
N MET A 156 0.26 -3.41 12.16
CA MET A 156 -1.12 -3.51 12.62
C MET A 156 -1.21 -4.18 14.00
N GLN A 157 -0.53 -5.32 14.19
CA GLN A 157 -0.50 -6.02 15.48
C GLN A 157 0.03 -5.14 16.61
N ARG A 158 1.06 -4.33 16.35
CA ARG A 158 1.60 -3.41 17.35
C ARG A 158 0.66 -2.27 17.71
N MET A 159 -0.28 -1.94 16.85
CA MET A 159 -1.38 -1.00 17.13
C MET A 159 -2.63 -1.71 17.70
N ASN A 160 -2.53 -2.98 18.13
CA ASN A 160 -3.64 -3.80 18.56
C ASN A 160 -4.73 -4.02 17.49
N GLY A 161 -4.40 -3.73 16.24
CA GLY A 161 -5.23 -4.00 15.08
C GLY A 161 -4.92 -5.35 14.44
N SER A 162 -5.55 -5.63 13.32
CA SER A 162 -5.28 -6.82 12.52
C SER A 162 -5.30 -6.51 11.02
N MET A 163 -4.59 -7.32 10.25
CA MET A 163 -4.63 -7.29 8.80
C MET A 163 -5.02 -8.66 8.26
N SER A 164 -5.86 -8.67 7.27
CA SER A 164 -6.16 -9.86 6.48
C SER A 164 -6.15 -9.53 5.00
N PHE A 165 -5.89 -10.53 4.17
CA PHE A 165 -5.99 -10.39 2.73
C PHE A 165 -6.65 -11.63 2.11
N LYS A 166 -7.31 -11.42 0.97
CA LYS A 166 -7.90 -12.50 0.20
C LYS A 166 -7.80 -12.23 -1.29
N ARG A 167 -7.78 -13.30 -2.08
CA ARG A 167 -7.93 -13.23 -3.53
C ARG A 167 -9.27 -13.87 -3.90
N GLU A 168 -10.14 -13.09 -4.47
CA GLU A 168 -11.50 -13.51 -4.78
C GLU A 168 -11.98 -12.82 -6.06
N HIS A 169 -12.58 -13.60 -6.98
CA HIS A 169 -13.16 -13.11 -8.24
C HIS A 169 -12.21 -12.22 -9.07
N GLY A 170 -10.92 -12.62 -9.17
CA GLY A 170 -9.92 -11.87 -9.93
C GLY A 170 -9.50 -10.55 -9.32
N LYS A 171 -9.88 -10.30 -8.06
CA LYS A 171 -9.44 -9.15 -7.24
C LYS A 171 -8.60 -9.61 -6.06
N PHE A 172 -7.65 -8.79 -5.67
CA PHE A 172 -6.90 -8.92 -4.43
C PHE A 172 -7.42 -7.87 -3.45
N TRP A 173 -7.78 -8.31 -2.26
CA TRP A 173 -8.33 -7.49 -1.21
C TRP A 173 -7.41 -7.50 0.01
N VAL A 174 -7.18 -6.32 0.58
CA VAL A 174 -6.56 -6.15 1.89
C VAL A 174 -7.56 -5.47 2.81
N LYS A 175 -7.71 -5.99 4.02
CA LYS A 175 -8.54 -5.43 5.09
C LYS A 175 -7.66 -5.11 6.28
N LEU A 176 -7.74 -3.88 6.75
CA LEU A 176 -7.13 -3.38 7.97
C LEU A 176 -8.23 -3.18 9.00
N GLU A 177 -8.08 -3.70 10.22
CA GLU A 177 -9.05 -3.55 11.30
C GLU A 177 -8.39 -2.88 12.51
N PHE A 178 -9.01 -1.83 13.01
CA PHE A 178 -8.56 -1.02 14.15
C PHE A 178 -9.56 -1.12 15.29
N PRO A 179 -9.12 -1.34 16.53
CA PRO A 179 -10.02 -1.31 17.69
C PRO A 179 -10.60 0.11 17.89
N ILE A 180 -11.90 0.18 18.13
CA ILE A 180 -12.56 1.41 18.57
C ILE A 180 -12.30 1.58 20.07
N VAL A 181 -11.95 2.81 20.48
CA VAL A 181 -11.65 3.18 21.88
C VAL A 181 -12.69 4.15 22.43
#